data_c1067e07064fc9a5dfc406ab6529eb96
#
_entry.id   c1067e07064fc9a5dfc406ab6529eb96
#
_cell.length_a   1.000
_cell.length_b   1.000
_cell.length_c   1.000
_cell.angle_alpha   90.00
_cell.angle_beta   90.00
_cell.angle_gamma   90.00
#
_symmetry.space_group_name_H-M   'P 1'
#
loop_
_entity.id
_entity.type
_entity.pdbx_description
1 polymer ?
#
loop_
_entity_poly.entity_id
_entity_poly.type
_entity_poly.pdbx_seq_one_letter_code
_entity_poly.pdbx_strand_id
1 'polypeptide(L)'
;MKTFYLIDFENVHNDGIANIESMTKEEHVHIFSTQNATNIRQDIFWLNGDIKSHLVPVRKQSLDMHLVSYLGYLLGVYGKECSYVII
;
A
#
# COMPACT_ATOMS: atom_id res chain seq x y z
N MET A 1 17.95 2.88 -2.13
CA MET A 1 16.85 2.84 -3.12
C MET A 1 15.51 2.75 -2.40
N LYS A 2 14.56 3.56 -2.80
CA LYS A 2 13.22 3.50 -2.22
C LYS A 2 12.42 2.34 -2.80
N THR A 3 11.63 1.69 -1.96
CA THR A 3 10.72 0.63 -2.39
C THR A 3 9.29 1.03 -2.01
N PHE A 4 8.40 0.99 -2.96
CA PHE A 4 6.98 1.27 -2.75
C PHE A 4 6.18 -0.02 -2.80
N TYR A 5 5.47 -0.30 -1.73
CA TYR A 5 4.56 -1.44 -1.64
C TYR A 5 3.13 -0.92 -1.78
N LEU A 6 2.40 -1.45 -2.75
CA LEU A 6 1.00 -1.13 -2.95
C LEU A 6 0.18 -2.37 -2.62
N ILE A 7 -0.61 -2.30 -1.57
CA ILE A 7 -1.28 -3.46 -0.99
C ILE A 7 -2.79 -3.36 -1.20
N ASP A 8 -3.34 -4.39 -1.85
CA ASP A 8 -4.78 -4.57 -1.97
C ASP A 8 -5.29 -5.26 -0.70
N PHE A 9 -5.65 -4.46 0.29
CA PHE A 9 -6.03 -4.98 1.61
C PHE A 9 -7.33 -5.78 1.58
N GLU A 10 -8.21 -5.49 0.65
CA GLU A 10 -9.46 -6.24 0.52
C GLU A 10 -9.21 -7.70 0.15
N ASN A 11 -8.15 -7.96 -0.63
CA ASN A 11 -7.76 -9.34 -0.98
C ASN A 11 -6.87 -10.01 0.06
N VAL A 12 -5.88 -9.28 0.58
CA VAL A 12 -4.83 -9.92 1.37
C VAL A 12 -4.99 -9.74 2.88
N HIS A 13 -5.77 -8.75 3.32
CA HIS A 13 -5.99 -8.46 4.73
C HIS A 13 -4.66 -8.34 5.50
N ASN A 14 -4.66 -8.63 6.80
CA ASN A 14 -3.45 -8.49 7.62
C ASN A 14 -2.36 -9.53 7.28
N ASP A 15 -2.70 -10.61 6.60
CA ASP A 15 -1.70 -11.58 6.14
C ASP A 15 -0.76 -10.97 5.09
N GLY A 16 -1.28 -10.05 4.27
CA GLY A 16 -0.48 -9.36 3.27
C GLY A 16 0.53 -8.37 3.84
N ILE A 17 0.40 -8.02 5.11
CA ILE A 17 1.30 -7.09 5.79
C ILE A 17 2.01 -7.74 6.98
N ALA A 18 2.05 -9.08 7.02
CA ALA A 18 2.57 -9.82 8.19
C ALA A 18 4.04 -9.53 8.47
N ASN A 19 4.84 -9.24 7.44
CA ASN A 19 6.29 -9.02 7.58
C ASN A 19 6.68 -7.55 7.61
N ILE A 20 5.71 -6.66 7.81
CA ILE A 20 5.92 -5.22 7.72
C ILE A 20 6.85 -4.69 8.82
N GLU A 21 7.03 -5.44 9.91
CA GLU A 21 7.87 -5.04 11.04
C GLU A 21 9.35 -4.90 10.67
N SER A 22 9.79 -5.54 9.59
CA SER A 22 11.18 -5.48 9.14
C SER A 22 11.49 -4.27 8.27
N MET A 23 10.55 -3.35 8.11
CA MET A 23 10.70 -2.20 7.23
C MET A 23 11.76 -1.21 7.71
N THR A 24 12.41 -0.58 6.73
CA THR A 24 13.36 0.52 6.97
C THR A 24 12.74 1.84 6.49
N LYS A 25 13.47 2.95 6.68
CA LYS A 25 13.04 4.26 6.22
C LYS A 25 12.98 4.39 4.69
N GLU A 26 13.63 3.48 3.98
CA GLU A 26 13.61 3.45 2.52
C GLU A 26 12.35 2.81 1.96
N GLU A 27 11.52 2.23 2.81
CA GLU A 27 10.33 1.51 2.39
C GLU A 27 9.08 2.33 2.66
N HIS A 28 8.23 2.41 1.62
CA HIS A 28 6.98 3.15 1.65
C HIS A 28 5.84 2.20 1.34
N VAL A 29 4.84 2.17 2.21
CA VAL A 29 3.70 1.27 2.05
C VAL A 29 2.42 2.08 1.86
N HIS A 30 1.69 1.75 0.81
CA HIS A 30 0.37 2.30 0.56
C HIS A 30 -0.65 1.17 0.63
N ILE A 31 -1.54 1.25 1.60
CA ILE A 31 -2.57 0.24 1.84
C ILE A 31 -3.89 0.77 1.29
N PHE A 32 -4.42 0.08 0.28
CA PHE A 32 -5.69 0.43 -0.34
C PHE A 32 -6.78 -0.46 0.23
N SER A 33 -7.77 0.16 0.87
CA SER A 33 -8.87 -0.55 1.51
C SER A 33 -10.21 0.09 1.16
N THR A 34 -11.29 -0.66 1.39
CA THR A 34 -12.65 -0.15 1.26
C THR A 34 -13.35 -0.25 2.61
N GLN A 35 -14.57 0.25 2.70
CA GLN A 35 -15.39 0.13 3.91
C GLN A 35 -15.67 -1.32 4.29
N ASN A 36 -15.54 -2.25 3.34
CA ASN A 36 -15.76 -3.68 3.59
C ASN A 36 -14.58 -4.35 4.30
N ALA A 37 -13.40 -3.72 4.30
CA ALA A 37 -12.19 -4.29 4.89
C ALA A 37 -11.34 -3.16 5.48
N THR A 38 -11.67 -2.75 6.71
CA THR A 38 -10.99 -1.63 7.37
C THR A 38 -10.26 -2.02 8.64
N ASN A 39 -10.18 -3.33 8.96
CA ASN A 39 -9.55 -3.82 10.18
C ASN A 39 -8.03 -3.92 10.06
N ILE A 40 -7.40 -2.89 9.53
CA ILE A 40 -5.94 -2.80 9.40
C ILE A 40 -5.33 -2.70 10.81
N ARG A 41 -4.25 -3.46 11.04
CA ARG A 41 -3.49 -3.37 12.27
C ARG A 41 -3.02 -1.93 12.48
N GLN A 42 -3.39 -1.32 13.60
CA GLN A 42 -3.02 0.08 13.86
C GLN A 42 -1.58 0.24 14.32
N ASP A 43 -1.00 -0.81 14.87
CA ASP A 43 0.40 -0.78 15.34
C ASP A 43 1.41 -0.56 14.21
N ILE A 44 1.06 -0.88 12.96
CA ILE A 44 1.97 -0.71 11.84
C ILE A 44 2.32 0.76 11.58
N PHE A 45 1.43 1.68 11.93
CA PHE A 45 1.65 3.11 11.68
C PHE A 45 2.73 3.72 12.59
N TRP A 46 3.22 2.95 13.56
CA TRP A 46 4.30 3.37 14.47
C TRP A 46 5.66 2.82 14.06
N LEU A 47 5.74 2.08 12.95
CA LEU A 47 6.97 1.48 12.46
C LEU A 47 7.84 2.51 11.73
N ASN A 48 9.09 2.14 11.45
CA ASN A 48 10.08 3.05 10.84
C ASN A 48 9.75 3.43 9.40
N GLY A 49 9.03 2.58 8.69
CA GLY A 49 8.65 2.84 7.31
C GLY A 49 7.57 3.91 7.20
N ASP A 50 7.40 4.44 6.00
CA ASP A 50 6.33 5.39 5.69
C ASP A 50 5.09 4.60 5.26
N ILE A 51 4.07 4.58 6.10
CA ILE A 51 2.86 3.78 5.86
C ILE A 51 1.66 4.71 5.75
N LYS A 52 0.97 4.62 4.62
CA LYS A 52 -0.22 5.43 4.34
C LYS A 52 -1.39 4.53 3.98
N SER A 53 -2.56 4.92 4.45
CA SER A 53 -3.80 4.21 4.19
C SER A 53 -4.67 5.04 3.25
N HIS A 54 -5.22 4.38 2.23
CA HIS A 54 -6.12 5.00 1.26
C HIS A 54 -7.47 4.29 1.31
N LEU A 55 -8.50 5.01 1.73
CA LEU A 55 -9.87 4.48 1.72
C LEU A 55 -10.50 4.76 0.36
N VAL A 56 -10.90 3.71 -0.32
CA VAL A 56 -11.44 3.76 -1.67
C VAL A 56 -12.95 3.49 -1.62
N PRO A 57 -13.78 4.20 -2.40
CA PRO A 57 -15.21 3.91 -2.45
C PRO A 57 -15.52 2.48 -2.84
N VAL A 58 -16.56 1.91 -2.23
CA VAL A 58 -17.00 0.54 -2.54
C VAL A 58 -17.73 0.56 -3.87
N ARG A 59 -17.03 0.20 -4.94
CA ARG A 59 -17.58 0.09 -6.30
C ARG A 59 -16.88 -1.05 -6.99
N LYS A 60 -17.52 -1.60 -8.04
CA LYS A 60 -16.92 -2.66 -8.83
C LYS A 60 -15.57 -2.21 -9.39
N GLN A 61 -14.51 -2.97 -9.10
CA GLN A 61 -13.14 -2.74 -9.59
C GLN A 61 -12.53 -1.39 -9.18
N SER A 62 -13.15 -0.67 -8.25
CA SER A 62 -12.67 0.65 -7.86
C SER A 62 -11.30 0.60 -7.19
N LEU A 63 -11.08 -0.40 -6.33
CA LEU A 63 -9.82 -0.53 -5.61
C LEU A 63 -8.66 -0.81 -6.55
N ASP A 64 -8.83 -1.75 -7.50
CA ASP A 64 -7.80 -2.07 -8.48
C ASP A 64 -7.45 -0.85 -9.32
N MET A 65 -8.45 -0.10 -9.77
CA MET A 65 -8.22 1.09 -10.57
C MET A 65 -7.47 2.18 -9.81
N HIS A 66 -7.80 2.39 -8.54
CA HIS A 66 -7.10 3.35 -7.70
C HIS A 66 -5.65 2.95 -7.47
N LEU A 67 -5.42 1.66 -7.21
CA LEU A 67 -4.08 1.13 -6.98
C LEU A 67 -3.22 1.30 -8.23
N VAL A 68 -3.74 0.94 -9.42
CA VAL A 68 -3.01 1.07 -10.68
C VAL A 68 -2.75 2.53 -11.01
N SER A 69 -3.74 3.40 -10.79
CA SER A 69 -3.57 4.84 -11.03
C SER A 69 -2.49 5.43 -10.12
N TYR A 70 -2.46 5.02 -8.87
CA TYR A 70 -1.45 5.48 -7.93
C TYR A 70 -0.06 4.99 -8.31
N LEU A 71 0.04 3.74 -8.78
CA LEU A 71 1.29 3.20 -9.32
C LEU A 71 1.79 4.05 -10.48
N GLY A 72 0.90 4.43 -11.40
CA GLY A 72 1.25 5.31 -12.51
C GLY A 72 1.76 6.66 -12.04
N TYR A 73 1.14 7.22 -11.02
CA TYR A 73 1.60 8.47 -10.40
C TYR A 73 3.00 8.33 -9.83
N LEU A 74 3.27 7.27 -9.06
CA LEU A 74 4.58 7.03 -8.46
C LEU A 74 5.65 6.83 -9.53
N LEU A 75 5.34 6.09 -10.59
CA LEU A 75 6.27 5.91 -11.70
C LEU A 75 6.59 7.22 -12.39
N GLY A 76 5.62 8.12 -12.52
CA GLY A 76 5.84 9.44 -13.08
C GLY A 76 6.71 10.34 -12.23
N VAL A 77 6.60 10.23 -10.90
CA VAL A 77 7.35 11.07 -9.95
C VAL A 77 8.75 10.51 -9.69
N TYR A 78 8.87 9.23 -9.43
CA TYR A 78 10.12 8.60 -8.97
C TYR A 78 10.85 7.82 -10.06
N GLY A 79 10.13 7.42 -11.11
CA GLY A 79 10.75 6.76 -12.26
C GLY A 79 11.32 5.39 -11.94
N LYS A 80 12.39 5.05 -12.68
CA LYS A 80 13.03 3.73 -12.60
C LYS A 80 14.01 3.60 -11.44
N GLU A 81 14.24 4.66 -10.68
CA GLU A 81 15.20 4.64 -9.58
C GLU A 81 14.62 4.00 -8.31
N CYS A 82 13.35 3.64 -8.32
CA CYS A 82 12.67 3.02 -7.21
C CYS A 82 12.13 1.64 -7.60
N SER A 83 11.93 0.79 -6.60
CA SER A 83 11.27 -0.50 -6.79
C SER A 83 9.80 -0.40 -6.42
N TYR A 84 8.96 -1.16 -7.10
CA TYR A 84 7.50 -1.16 -6.87
C TYR A 84 7.01 -2.60 -6.72
N VAL A 85 6.30 -2.87 -5.63
CA VAL A 85 5.80 -4.21 -5.33
C VAL A 85 4.29 -4.11 -5.11
N ILE A 86 3.53 -4.93 -5.84
CA ILE A 86 2.07 -5.00 -5.69
C ILE A 86 1.73 -6.32 -4.99
N ILE A 87 0.95 -6.20 -3.94
CA ILE A 87 0.54 -7.37 -3.13
C ILE A 87 -0.97 -7.52 -3.15
#